data_391a832e0951024d3d1e337a760c75aa
#
_entry.id   391a832e0951024d3d1e337a760c75aa
#
_cell.length_a   1.000
_cell.length_b   1.000
_cell.length_c   1.000
_cell.angle_alpha   90.00
_cell.angle_beta   90.00
_cell.angle_gamma   90.00
#
_symmetry.space_group_name_H-M   'P 1'
#
loop_
_entity.id
_entity.type
_entity.pdbx_description
1 polymer ?
#
loop_
_entity_poly.entity_id
_entity_poly.type
_entity_poly.pdbx_seq_one_letter_code
_entity_poly.pdbx_strand_id
1 'polypeptide(L)'
;MTTKTKTTKAKTSKTKASKTKSPKTKPAKVKTTKPKSAKTLRTKIICISHKEDADGISSAALIRQAFGGDAILVDYPGQMDAIKQVALDEKLKALYICDLGLSKKTQDEFVEILTSLRKNRVSVTYIDHHDIDPLVLKSLEKIKVKVIHDINECTAVQVYSAFKSKLSDHSSFVATCAAITDYMEDRPIGSKLLQIYDRQFALINATVLTYNIVGHQKDPDYLLYLVEELAESKFPHEIPNTFEFAQIQVEKLSQMIAKVKVGLKTMKNLGYMEITDSGASGAVNFVLGLSGKDVGVAYKERIDHGIYAVSIRGSKSLKTHLGKIVNVLATDLGGSGGGHDKACGAVIPKAKIKTFIKELNKKLN
;
A
#
# COMPACT_ATOMS: atom_id res chain seq x y z
N MET A 1 -11.08 -13.87 -65.93
CA MET A 1 -10.10 -13.68 -67.01
C MET A 1 -8.80 -14.33 -66.60
N THR A 2 -8.50 -15.35 -67.29
CA THR A 2 -7.34 -16.26 -67.24
C THR A 2 -6.07 -15.65 -67.85
N THR A 3 -4.90 -15.96 -67.31
CA THR A 3 -3.66 -16.27 -68.08
C THR A 3 -2.54 -16.64 -67.11
N LYS A 4 -2.20 -17.88 -66.99
CA LYS A 4 -1.23 -18.79 -67.67
C LYS A 4 0.27 -18.40 -67.54
N THR A 5 0.91 -19.19 -66.71
CA THR A 5 2.17 -19.96 -66.81
C THR A 5 3.17 -19.65 -67.90
N LYS A 6 4.47 -19.63 -67.55
CA LYS A 6 5.53 -20.27 -68.33
C LYS A 6 6.72 -20.72 -67.49
N THR A 7 6.93 -22.01 -67.51
CA THR A 7 8.11 -22.78 -67.09
C THR A 7 9.24 -22.66 -68.16
N THR A 8 10.49 -22.66 -67.71
CA THR A 8 11.63 -22.95 -68.61
C THR A 8 12.64 -23.84 -67.92
N LYS A 9 12.87 -24.99 -68.49
CA LYS A 9 13.93 -25.98 -68.23
C LYS A 9 15.22 -25.58 -68.94
N ALA A 10 16.35 -25.90 -68.36
CA ALA A 10 17.59 -26.26 -69.09
C ALA A 10 18.71 -26.51 -68.09
N LYS A 11 19.47 -27.34 -68.20
CA LYS A 11 20.33 -28.24 -68.99
C LYS A 11 21.58 -28.55 -68.16
N THR A 12 21.75 -29.83 -67.94
CA THR A 12 22.95 -30.47 -67.36
C THR A 12 24.18 -30.32 -68.24
N SER A 13 25.39 -30.10 -67.66
CA SER A 13 26.64 -30.52 -68.26
C SER A 13 27.53 -31.17 -67.21
N LYS A 14 27.96 -32.38 -67.56
CA LYS A 14 28.95 -33.21 -66.85
C LYS A 14 30.37 -32.73 -67.21
N THR A 15 31.26 -32.59 -66.23
CA THR A 15 32.76 -32.61 -66.50
C THR A 15 33.47 -33.33 -65.37
N LYS A 16 34.51 -33.98 -65.78
CA LYS A 16 35.30 -35.08 -65.23
C LYS A 16 36.07 -34.77 -63.92
N ALA A 17 36.23 -35.81 -63.14
CA ALA A 17 37.10 -35.91 -61.99
C ALA A 17 38.60 -35.84 -62.29
N SER A 18 39.36 -35.16 -61.45
CA SER A 18 40.80 -35.33 -61.31
C SER A 18 41.13 -35.60 -59.86
N LYS A 19 41.83 -36.67 -59.58
CA LYS A 19 42.33 -37.10 -58.28
C LYS A 19 43.61 -36.30 -57.93
N THR A 20 43.60 -35.60 -56.80
CA THR A 20 44.83 -35.12 -56.17
C THR A 20 44.79 -35.44 -54.67
N LYS A 21 45.91 -35.94 -54.16
CA LYS A 21 46.16 -36.48 -52.82
C LYS A 21 46.15 -35.39 -51.79
N SER A 22 45.42 -35.60 -50.69
CA SER A 22 45.37 -34.72 -49.50
C SER A 22 46.57 -34.96 -48.57
N PRO A 23 47.16 -33.93 -47.96
CA PRO A 23 48.04 -34.11 -46.79
C PRO A 23 47.19 -34.16 -45.50
N LYS A 24 47.55 -35.08 -44.62
CA LYS A 24 46.99 -35.26 -43.30
C LYS A 24 47.39 -34.11 -42.37
N THR A 25 46.50 -33.23 -42.03
CA THR A 25 46.65 -32.25 -40.96
C THR A 25 45.94 -32.74 -39.70
N LYS A 26 46.62 -32.73 -38.53
CA LYS A 26 46.09 -33.06 -37.22
C LYS A 26 45.00 -32.09 -36.80
N PRO A 27 43.93 -32.52 -36.11
CA PRO A 27 42.88 -31.58 -35.66
C PRO A 27 43.39 -30.66 -34.56
N ALA A 28 43.33 -29.36 -34.81
CA ALA A 28 43.52 -28.32 -33.80
C ALA A 28 42.38 -28.39 -32.76
N LYS A 29 42.72 -28.44 -31.47
CA LYS A 29 41.75 -28.35 -30.37
C LYS A 29 41.08 -26.97 -30.41
N VAL A 30 39.86 -26.87 -30.86
CA VAL A 30 39.02 -25.71 -30.74
C VAL A 30 38.66 -25.55 -29.24
N LYS A 31 39.26 -24.55 -28.60
CA LYS A 31 38.80 -24.09 -27.27
C LYS A 31 37.42 -23.51 -27.42
N THR A 32 36.38 -24.21 -27.06
CA THR A 32 35.02 -23.65 -26.91
C THR A 32 35.03 -22.68 -25.74
N THR A 33 35.20 -21.40 -26.05
CA THR A 33 34.91 -20.33 -25.09
C THR A 33 33.37 -20.29 -24.93
N LYS A 34 32.87 -20.67 -23.74
CA LYS A 34 31.47 -20.43 -23.38
C LYS A 34 31.16 -18.94 -23.61
N PRO A 35 30.07 -18.58 -24.29
CA PRO A 35 29.71 -17.18 -24.46
C PRO A 35 29.51 -16.59 -23.05
N LYS A 36 30.22 -15.51 -22.72
CA LYS A 36 29.92 -14.69 -21.56
C LYS A 36 28.49 -14.20 -21.73
N SER A 37 27.59 -14.62 -20.86
CA SER A 37 26.22 -14.09 -20.83
C SER A 37 26.30 -12.56 -20.86
N ALA A 38 25.67 -11.94 -21.84
CA ALA A 38 25.55 -10.49 -21.90
C ALA A 38 24.88 -10.06 -20.58
N LYS A 39 25.55 -9.21 -19.79
CA LYS A 39 24.99 -8.68 -18.54
C LYS A 39 23.78 -7.84 -18.93
N THR A 40 22.58 -8.30 -18.58
CA THR A 40 21.34 -7.52 -18.76
C THR A 40 21.52 -6.16 -18.08
N LEU A 41 21.37 -5.08 -18.83
CA LEU A 41 21.48 -3.73 -18.29
C LEU A 41 20.23 -3.47 -17.42
N ARG A 42 20.43 -3.27 -16.12
CA ARG A 42 19.34 -2.96 -15.18
C ARG A 42 19.00 -1.48 -15.26
N THR A 43 17.79 -1.18 -15.62
CA THR A 43 17.32 0.20 -15.82
C THR A 43 16.05 0.53 -15.06
N LYS A 44 15.26 -0.49 -14.68
CA LYS A 44 13.92 -0.31 -14.14
C LYS A 44 13.94 0.10 -12.67
N ILE A 45 13.19 1.12 -12.34
CA ILE A 45 12.94 1.59 -10.97
C ILE A 45 11.47 1.32 -10.67
N ILE A 46 11.18 0.71 -9.52
CA ILE A 46 9.82 0.40 -9.10
C ILE A 46 9.63 0.89 -7.67
N CYS A 47 8.48 1.52 -7.42
CA CYS A 47 7.94 1.80 -6.10
C CYS A 47 6.74 0.89 -5.84
N ILE A 48 6.76 0.08 -4.78
CA ILE A 48 5.59 -0.65 -4.29
C ILE A 48 5.08 0.10 -3.07
N SER A 49 3.81 0.49 -3.07
CA SER A 49 3.22 1.30 -1.99
C SER A 49 1.78 0.87 -1.69
N HIS A 50 1.30 1.22 -0.49
CA HIS A 50 -0.07 0.97 -0.08
C HIS A 50 -1.06 1.76 -0.94
N LYS A 51 -2.23 1.17 -1.24
CA LYS A 51 -3.21 1.79 -2.16
C LYS A 51 -4.44 2.38 -1.48
N GLU A 52 -4.72 2.04 -0.22
CA GLU A 52 -6.02 2.32 0.39
C GLU A 52 -6.13 3.72 1.03
N ASP A 53 -5.00 4.40 1.21
CA ASP A 53 -4.94 5.71 1.86
C ASP A 53 -4.02 6.71 1.16
N ALA A 54 -4.06 7.94 1.66
CA ALA A 54 -3.28 9.01 1.05
C ALA A 54 -1.80 8.94 1.41
N ASP A 55 -1.39 8.25 2.48
CA ASP A 55 0.03 8.12 2.83
C ASP A 55 0.76 7.24 1.80
N GLY A 56 0.20 6.07 1.49
CA GLY A 56 0.77 5.20 0.46
C GLY A 56 0.77 5.83 -0.94
N ILE A 57 -0.35 6.44 -1.37
CA ILE A 57 -0.45 7.12 -2.68
C ILE A 57 0.53 8.29 -2.78
N SER A 58 0.63 9.13 -1.74
CA SER A 58 1.58 10.26 -1.70
C SER A 58 3.03 9.79 -1.68
N SER A 59 3.32 8.72 -0.94
CA SER A 59 4.65 8.11 -0.90
C SER A 59 5.10 7.64 -2.29
N ALA A 60 4.21 6.96 -3.02
CA ALA A 60 4.48 6.54 -4.40
C ALA A 60 4.72 7.73 -5.33
N ALA A 61 3.90 8.79 -5.23
CA ALA A 61 4.05 10.02 -6.00
C ALA A 61 5.39 10.71 -5.75
N LEU A 62 5.79 10.84 -4.50
CA LEU A 62 7.07 11.46 -4.11
C LEU A 62 8.28 10.64 -4.59
N ILE A 63 8.22 9.31 -4.52
CA ILE A 63 9.29 8.45 -5.07
C ILE A 63 9.34 8.58 -6.59
N ARG A 64 8.18 8.58 -7.27
CA ARG A 64 8.11 8.78 -8.73
C ARG A 64 8.68 10.13 -9.15
N GLN A 65 8.37 11.20 -8.45
CA GLN A 65 8.95 12.52 -8.72
C GLN A 65 10.46 12.53 -8.51
N ALA A 66 10.96 11.94 -7.43
CA ALA A 66 12.39 11.98 -7.07
C ALA A 66 13.29 11.12 -7.97
N PHE A 67 12.78 10.00 -8.50
CA PHE A 67 13.59 8.95 -9.12
C PHE A 67 13.05 8.47 -10.47
N GLY A 68 11.83 8.84 -10.82
CA GLY A 68 11.11 8.26 -11.96
C GLY A 68 10.71 6.80 -11.71
N GLY A 69 10.39 6.09 -12.79
CA GLY A 69 10.01 4.68 -12.75
C GLY A 69 8.52 4.45 -12.55
N ASP A 70 8.13 3.20 -12.28
CA ASP A 70 6.76 2.77 -12.19
C ASP A 70 6.33 2.62 -10.73
N ALA A 71 5.06 2.94 -10.43
CA ALA A 71 4.42 2.63 -9.16
C ALA A 71 3.58 1.37 -9.27
N ILE A 72 3.58 0.53 -8.24
CA ILE A 72 2.71 -0.61 -8.05
C ILE A 72 1.99 -0.41 -6.72
N LEU A 73 0.68 -0.25 -6.80
CA LEU A 73 -0.15 -0.01 -5.63
C LEU A 73 -0.77 -1.32 -5.15
N VAL A 74 -0.57 -1.65 -3.88
CA VAL A 74 -0.97 -2.93 -3.30
C VAL A 74 -1.78 -2.76 -2.04
N ASP A 75 -2.48 -3.81 -1.68
CA ASP A 75 -3.26 -3.95 -0.46
C ASP A 75 -2.86 -5.22 0.28
N TYR A 76 -3.28 -5.33 1.54
CA TYR A 76 -3.13 -6.57 2.30
C TYR A 76 -4.23 -7.58 1.92
N PRO A 77 -3.90 -8.87 1.71
CA PRO A 77 -2.58 -9.53 1.90
C PRO A 77 -1.70 -9.59 0.64
N GLY A 78 -2.03 -8.86 -0.44
CA GLY A 78 -1.36 -8.97 -1.75
C GLY A 78 0.06 -8.41 -1.83
N GLN A 79 0.54 -7.65 -0.80
CA GLN A 79 1.83 -6.97 -0.81
C GLN A 79 3.02 -7.91 -1.02
N MET A 80 3.02 -9.09 -0.41
CA MET A 80 4.13 -10.04 -0.54
C MET A 80 4.22 -10.63 -1.94
N ASP A 81 3.08 -10.91 -2.57
CA ASP A 81 3.04 -11.45 -3.93
C ASP A 81 3.54 -10.41 -4.95
N ALA A 82 3.17 -9.14 -4.78
CA ALA A 82 3.69 -8.06 -5.60
C ALA A 82 5.22 -7.91 -5.47
N ILE A 83 5.77 -7.97 -4.25
CA ILE A 83 7.21 -7.91 -4.01
C ILE A 83 7.92 -9.10 -4.67
N LYS A 84 7.35 -10.31 -4.57
CA LYS A 84 7.88 -11.52 -5.25
C LYS A 84 7.91 -11.34 -6.76
N GLN A 85 6.82 -10.88 -7.35
CA GLN A 85 6.73 -10.67 -8.80
C GLN A 85 7.77 -9.64 -9.30
N VAL A 86 7.90 -8.53 -8.59
CA VAL A 86 8.90 -7.51 -8.92
C VAL A 86 10.33 -8.04 -8.76
N ALA A 87 10.57 -8.91 -7.77
CA ALA A 87 11.88 -9.50 -7.54
C ALA A 87 12.36 -10.44 -8.67
N LEU A 88 11.46 -10.92 -9.52
CA LEU A 88 11.77 -11.73 -10.70
C LEU A 88 12.21 -10.90 -11.91
N ASP A 89 12.03 -9.57 -11.89
CA ASP A 89 12.41 -8.72 -13.03
C ASP A 89 13.93 -8.53 -13.11
N GLU A 90 14.56 -9.16 -14.09
CA GLU A 90 16.01 -9.08 -14.32
C GLU A 90 16.49 -7.66 -14.66
N LYS A 91 15.59 -6.79 -15.13
CA LYS A 91 15.88 -5.38 -15.43
C LYS A 91 15.78 -4.47 -14.21
N LEU A 92 15.33 -4.98 -13.07
CA LEU A 92 15.16 -4.21 -11.85
C LEU A 92 16.51 -3.64 -11.36
N LYS A 93 16.60 -2.32 -11.31
CA LYS A 93 17.76 -1.56 -10.82
C LYS A 93 17.57 -1.11 -9.38
N ALA A 94 16.38 -0.58 -9.07
CA ALA A 94 16.03 -0.07 -7.75
C ALA A 94 14.58 -0.42 -7.39
N LEU A 95 14.38 -0.80 -6.12
CA LEU A 95 13.08 -1.06 -5.52
C LEU A 95 12.91 -0.16 -4.30
N TYR A 96 11.83 0.59 -4.29
CA TYR A 96 11.32 1.33 -3.14
C TYR A 96 10.08 0.61 -2.62
N ILE A 97 10.00 0.39 -1.33
CA ILE A 97 8.84 -0.21 -0.67
C ILE A 97 8.39 0.79 0.37
N CYS A 98 7.17 1.31 0.24
CA CYS A 98 6.65 2.41 1.04
C CYS A 98 5.33 2.01 1.70
N ASP A 99 5.17 2.36 2.98
CA ASP A 99 3.91 2.26 3.71
C ASP A 99 3.30 0.85 3.70
N LEU A 100 4.14 -0.15 3.94
CA LEU A 100 3.76 -1.55 3.96
C LEU A 100 4.30 -2.24 5.21
N GLY A 101 3.49 -2.25 6.26
CA GLY A 101 3.81 -2.90 7.52
C GLY A 101 3.99 -4.42 7.38
N LEU A 102 4.80 -5.00 8.25
CA LEU A 102 5.14 -6.42 8.23
C LEU A 102 4.48 -7.17 9.38
N SER A 103 3.79 -8.25 9.07
CA SER A 103 3.29 -9.17 10.08
C SER A 103 4.35 -10.20 10.46
N LYS A 104 4.24 -10.79 11.66
CA LYS A 104 5.12 -11.90 12.09
C LYS A 104 5.13 -13.09 11.11
N LYS A 105 4.07 -13.26 10.31
CA LYS A 105 3.98 -14.36 9.34
C LYS A 105 4.74 -14.07 8.04
N THR A 106 4.93 -12.80 7.71
CA THR A 106 5.50 -12.37 6.42
C THR A 106 6.92 -11.82 6.55
N GLN A 107 7.37 -11.46 7.74
CA GLN A 107 8.65 -10.79 7.96
C GLN A 107 9.87 -11.60 7.50
N ASP A 108 9.89 -12.92 7.75
CA ASP A 108 11.04 -13.76 7.39
C ASP A 108 11.15 -13.92 5.87
N GLU A 109 10.02 -14.16 5.20
CA GLU A 109 9.95 -14.22 3.75
C GLU A 109 10.33 -12.88 3.10
N PHE A 110 9.90 -11.76 3.69
CA PHE A 110 10.30 -10.42 3.24
C PHE A 110 11.82 -10.25 3.27
N VAL A 111 12.47 -10.60 4.37
CA VAL A 111 13.94 -10.53 4.51
C VAL A 111 14.64 -11.45 3.50
N GLU A 112 14.12 -12.65 3.23
CA GLU A 112 14.67 -13.58 2.24
C GLU A 112 14.62 -13.00 0.82
N ILE A 113 13.48 -12.44 0.41
CA ILE A 113 13.32 -11.83 -0.92
C ILE A 113 14.29 -10.66 -1.07
N LEU A 114 14.35 -9.75 -0.09
CA LEU A 114 15.26 -8.61 -0.14
C LEU A 114 16.73 -9.05 -0.11
N THR A 115 17.07 -10.13 0.60
CA THR A 115 18.42 -10.72 0.56
C THR A 115 18.78 -11.15 -0.86
N SER A 116 17.87 -11.82 -1.57
CA SER A 116 18.08 -12.23 -2.97
C SER A 116 18.28 -11.02 -3.90
N LEU A 117 17.44 -9.98 -3.77
CA LEU A 117 17.58 -8.75 -4.53
C LEU A 117 18.93 -8.07 -4.29
N ARG A 118 19.38 -8.00 -3.03
CA ARG A 118 20.68 -7.40 -2.68
C ARG A 118 21.86 -8.21 -3.20
N LYS A 119 21.82 -9.55 -3.14
CA LYS A 119 22.81 -10.42 -3.80
C LYS A 119 22.89 -10.15 -5.30
N ASN A 120 21.77 -9.88 -5.92
CA ASN A 120 21.64 -9.49 -7.32
C ASN A 120 21.97 -8.02 -7.58
N ARG A 121 22.49 -7.27 -6.62
CA ARG A 121 22.89 -5.85 -6.73
C ARG A 121 21.74 -4.88 -7.05
N VAL A 122 20.51 -5.24 -6.77
CA VAL A 122 19.37 -4.30 -6.80
C VAL A 122 19.50 -3.34 -5.63
N SER A 123 19.34 -2.04 -5.86
CA SER A 123 19.20 -1.08 -4.77
C SER A 123 17.81 -1.25 -4.12
N VAL A 124 17.75 -1.44 -2.80
CA VAL A 124 16.48 -1.59 -2.10
C VAL A 124 16.41 -0.54 -0.99
N THR A 125 15.29 0.20 -0.95
CA THR A 125 14.95 1.14 0.11
C THR A 125 13.59 0.75 0.67
N TYR A 126 13.49 0.57 1.98
CA TYR A 126 12.25 0.33 2.71
C TYR A 126 11.95 1.55 3.58
N ILE A 127 10.75 2.12 3.43
CA ILE A 127 10.32 3.35 4.08
C ILE A 127 8.94 3.08 4.70
N ASP A 128 8.84 3.20 6.02
CA ASP A 128 7.61 2.83 6.71
C ASP A 128 7.52 3.48 8.10
N HIS A 129 6.31 3.57 8.63
CA HIS A 129 6.04 4.09 9.98
C HIS A 129 5.34 3.07 10.89
N HIS A 130 4.96 1.92 10.36
CA HIS A 130 4.34 0.87 11.16
C HIS A 130 5.31 0.27 12.18
N ASP A 131 4.77 -0.30 13.26
CA ASP A 131 5.58 -1.05 14.22
C ASP A 131 6.23 -2.26 13.56
N ILE A 132 7.54 -2.37 13.67
CA ILE A 132 8.34 -3.45 13.08
C ILE A 132 9.23 -4.09 14.14
N ASP A 133 9.37 -5.41 14.06
CA ASP A 133 10.27 -6.14 14.96
C ASP A 133 11.72 -5.63 14.81
N PRO A 134 12.37 -5.20 15.89
CA PRO A 134 13.76 -4.74 15.85
C PRO A 134 14.75 -5.77 15.26
N LEU A 135 14.45 -7.07 15.32
CA LEU A 135 15.27 -8.11 14.70
C LEU A 135 15.17 -8.08 13.19
N VAL A 136 14.00 -7.73 12.65
CA VAL A 136 13.79 -7.54 11.21
C VAL A 136 14.60 -6.33 10.74
N LEU A 137 14.51 -5.19 11.44
CA LEU A 137 15.31 -3.99 11.12
C LEU A 137 16.81 -4.31 11.04
N LYS A 138 17.35 -4.97 12.07
CA LYS A 138 18.76 -5.42 12.08
C LYS A 138 19.11 -6.35 10.91
N SER A 139 18.19 -7.22 10.52
CA SER A 139 18.38 -8.13 9.39
C SER A 139 18.45 -7.38 8.07
N LEU A 140 17.58 -6.37 7.87
CA LEU A 140 17.57 -5.50 6.70
C LEU A 140 18.86 -4.67 6.59
N GLU A 141 19.33 -4.10 7.69
CA GLU A 141 20.60 -3.37 7.75
C GLU A 141 21.78 -4.25 7.39
N LYS A 142 21.84 -5.48 7.95
CA LYS A 142 22.90 -6.46 7.66
C LYS A 142 23.03 -6.80 6.19
N ILE A 143 21.93 -6.87 5.47
CA ILE A 143 21.90 -7.12 4.01
C ILE A 143 22.03 -5.82 3.20
N LYS A 144 22.28 -4.67 3.84
CA LYS A 144 22.45 -3.35 3.22
C LYS A 144 21.20 -2.87 2.45
N VAL A 145 20.02 -3.14 2.95
CA VAL A 145 18.80 -2.42 2.58
C VAL A 145 18.85 -1.05 3.24
N LYS A 146 18.56 0.00 2.49
CA LYS A 146 18.38 1.32 3.09
C LYS A 146 17.03 1.32 3.80
N VAL A 147 17.03 1.44 5.12
CA VAL A 147 15.81 1.55 5.93
C VAL A 147 15.64 3.00 6.36
N ILE A 148 14.43 3.53 6.17
CA ILE A 148 13.97 4.81 6.69
C ILE A 148 12.71 4.48 7.47
N HIS A 149 12.78 4.56 8.80
CA HIS A 149 11.69 4.10 9.66
C HIS A 149 11.56 5.00 10.88
N ASP A 150 10.42 5.64 11.01
CA ASP A 150 10.07 6.46 12.16
C ASP A 150 8.57 6.32 12.45
N ILE A 151 8.23 5.77 13.61
CA ILE A 151 6.83 5.61 14.05
C ILE A 151 6.14 6.94 14.40
N ASN A 152 6.87 8.06 14.41
CA ASN A 152 6.33 9.36 14.73
C ASN A 152 5.97 10.21 13.50
N GLU A 153 6.26 9.74 12.30
CA GLU A 153 5.96 10.48 11.08
C GLU A 153 5.41 9.52 10.03
N CYS A 154 4.36 9.88 9.33
CA CYS A 154 3.82 9.06 8.25
C CYS A 154 4.86 8.86 7.12
N THR A 155 4.66 7.83 6.33
CA THR A 155 5.66 7.40 5.33
C THR A 155 5.95 8.49 4.30
N ALA A 156 4.96 9.22 3.81
CA ALA A 156 5.15 10.29 2.84
C ALA A 156 6.00 11.45 3.41
N VAL A 157 5.84 11.79 4.70
CA VAL A 157 6.69 12.77 5.39
C VAL A 157 8.13 12.29 5.47
N GLN A 158 8.35 11.00 5.73
CA GLN A 158 9.68 10.40 5.74
C GLN A 158 10.31 10.40 4.34
N VAL A 159 9.54 10.06 3.29
CA VAL A 159 9.99 10.13 1.88
C VAL A 159 10.39 11.56 1.53
N TYR A 160 9.52 12.54 1.81
CA TYR A 160 9.82 13.96 1.58
C TYR A 160 11.10 14.38 2.29
N SER A 161 11.24 14.08 3.58
CA SER A 161 12.39 14.48 4.37
C SER A 161 13.69 13.87 3.88
N ALA A 162 13.67 12.58 3.51
CA ALA A 162 14.84 11.84 3.06
C ALA A 162 15.32 12.25 1.66
N PHE A 163 14.43 12.74 0.80
CA PHE A 163 14.72 13.01 -0.61
C PHE A 163 14.41 14.45 -1.04
N LYS A 164 14.24 15.37 -0.09
CA LYS A 164 13.88 16.78 -0.32
C LYS A 164 14.69 17.44 -1.44
N SER A 165 15.99 17.15 -1.55
CA SER A 165 16.85 17.73 -2.59
C SER A 165 16.54 17.28 -4.02
N LYS A 166 15.67 16.29 -4.19
CA LYS A 166 15.24 15.73 -5.49
C LYS A 166 13.77 16.01 -5.79
N LEU A 167 13.09 16.67 -4.88
CA LEU A 167 11.67 16.95 -4.93
C LEU A 167 11.43 18.44 -5.20
N SER A 168 10.29 18.77 -5.78
CA SER A 168 9.85 20.15 -5.95
C SER A 168 9.41 20.76 -4.61
N ASP A 169 9.30 22.07 -4.55
CA ASP A 169 8.77 22.78 -3.36
C ASP A 169 7.33 22.33 -3.03
N HIS A 170 6.56 22.00 -4.07
CA HIS A 170 5.18 21.50 -3.93
C HIS A 170 5.09 20.17 -3.16
N SER A 171 6.12 19.36 -3.19
CA SER A 171 6.12 18.02 -2.55
C SER A 171 5.90 18.07 -1.04
N SER A 172 6.23 19.20 -0.39
CA SER A 172 5.91 19.42 1.01
C SER A 172 4.40 19.44 1.27
N PHE A 173 3.59 19.91 0.29
CA PHE A 173 2.15 19.90 0.39
C PHE A 173 1.57 18.49 0.27
N VAL A 174 2.10 17.69 -0.66
CA VAL A 174 1.69 16.28 -0.82
C VAL A 174 1.95 15.51 0.48
N ALA A 175 3.13 15.70 1.09
CA ALA A 175 3.46 15.11 2.39
C ALA A 175 2.57 15.64 3.53
N THR A 176 2.17 16.93 3.47
CA THR A 176 1.22 17.52 4.45
C THR A 176 -0.16 16.87 4.35
N CYS A 177 -0.69 16.67 3.13
CA CYS A 177 -1.96 15.97 2.94
C CYS A 177 -1.93 14.56 3.52
N ALA A 178 -0.84 13.82 3.29
CA ALA A 178 -0.65 12.49 3.87
C ALA A 178 -0.64 12.53 5.40
N ALA A 179 0.12 13.43 6.02
CA ALA A 179 0.17 13.56 7.47
C ALA A 179 -1.21 13.87 8.08
N ILE A 180 -2.01 14.73 7.44
CA ILE A 180 -3.39 15.03 7.89
C ILE A 180 -4.27 13.78 7.85
N THR A 181 -4.20 13.02 6.77
CA THR A 181 -5.07 11.86 6.57
C THR A 181 -4.70 10.68 7.43
N ASP A 182 -3.43 10.59 7.80
CA ASP A 182 -2.89 9.57 8.72
C ASP A 182 -2.95 9.99 10.20
N TYR A 183 -3.59 11.14 10.49
CA TYR A 183 -3.71 11.70 11.84
C TYR A 183 -2.36 12.01 12.51
N MET A 184 -1.35 12.33 11.72
CA MET A 184 0.02 12.63 12.15
C MET A 184 0.42 14.09 11.90
N GLU A 185 -0.54 14.97 11.63
CA GLU A 185 -0.32 16.41 11.40
C GLU A 185 0.22 17.17 12.62
N ASP A 186 0.14 16.59 13.80
CA ASP A 186 0.69 17.14 15.06
C ASP A 186 2.10 16.63 15.39
N ARG A 187 2.64 15.76 14.56
CA ARG A 187 3.98 15.19 14.73
C ARG A 187 5.09 16.19 14.40
N PRO A 188 6.34 15.97 14.88
CA PRO A 188 7.41 16.97 14.80
C PRO A 188 7.68 17.55 13.41
N ILE A 189 7.66 16.73 12.35
CA ILE A 189 7.88 17.20 10.98
C ILE A 189 6.55 17.58 10.34
N GLY A 190 5.52 16.72 10.46
CA GLY A 190 4.18 16.97 9.93
C GLY A 190 3.63 18.33 10.35
N SER A 191 3.78 18.73 11.63
CA SER A 191 3.30 20.02 12.12
C SER A 191 4.06 21.21 11.50
N LYS A 192 5.37 21.08 11.25
CA LYS A 192 6.15 22.12 10.57
C LYS A 192 5.74 22.26 9.11
N LEU A 193 5.44 21.15 8.44
CA LEU A 193 4.94 21.17 7.07
C LEU A 193 3.56 21.82 6.99
N LEU A 194 2.65 21.47 7.88
CA LEU A 194 1.32 22.09 7.94
C LEU A 194 1.37 23.60 8.17
N GLN A 195 2.32 24.10 8.98
CA GLN A 195 2.49 25.53 9.25
C GLN A 195 2.88 26.35 8.01
N ILE A 196 3.35 25.73 6.94
CA ILE A 196 3.68 26.42 5.68
C ILE A 196 2.41 26.87 4.95
N TYR A 197 1.28 26.20 5.19
CA TYR A 197 0.05 26.37 4.44
C TYR A 197 -1.09 26.87 5.31
N ASP A 198 -2.07 27.51 4.68
CA ASP A 198 -3.36 27.74 5.34
C ASP A 198 -3.98 26.39 5.72
N ARG A 199 -4.40 26.32 7.00
CA ARG A 199 -4.90 25.04 7.55
C ARG A 199 -6.16 24.55 6.83
N GLN A 200 -7.09 25.44 6.47
CA GLN A 200 -8.32 25.03 5.78
C GLN A 200 -8.02 24.56 4.36
N PHE A 201 -7.12 25.26 3.67
CA PHE A 201 -6.66 24.85 2.35
C PHE A 201 -6.04 23.43 2.39
N ALA A 202 -5.17 23.15 3.36
CA ALA A 202 -4.56 21.83 3.52
C ALA A 202 -5.61 20.73 3.83
N LEU A 203 -6.56 21.01 4.75
CA LEU A 203 -7.63 20.07 5.12
C LEU A 203 -8.56 19.74 3.96
N ILE A 204 -8.95 20.73 3.15
CA ILE A 204 -9.80 20.49 1.97
C ILE A 204 -9.07 19.57 0.99
N ASN A 205 -7.82 19.86 0.67
CA ASN A 205 -7.05 19.06 -0.27
C ASN A 205 -6.80 17.62 0.23
N ALA A 206 -6.46 17.47 1.49
CA ALA A 206 -6.31 16.15 2.12
C ALA A 206 -7.62 15.35 2.07
N THR A 207 -8.74 16.01 2.33
CA THR A 207 -10.09 15.40 2.25
C THR A 207 -10.45 15.00 0.82
N VAL A 208 -10.22 15.90 -0.16
CA VAL A 208 -10.46 15.63 -1.58
C VAL A 208 -9.65 14.42 -2.01
N LEU A 209 -8.35 14.36 -1.68
CA LEU A 209 -7.49 13.23 -2.03
C LEU A 209 -8.01 11.93 -1.42
N THR A 210 -8.29 11.91 -0.12
CA THR A 210 -8.80 10.74 0.58
C THR A 210 -10.11 10.23 -0.01
N TYR A 211 -11.06 11.13 -0.32
CA TYR A 211 -12.35 10.70 -0.85
C TYR A 211 -12.24 10.17 -2.28
N ASN A 212 -11.29 10.66 -3.06
CA ASN A 212 -11.00 10.09 -4.37
C ASN A 212 -10.42 8.68 -4.24
N ILE A 213 -9.48 8.45 -3.34
CA ILE A 213 -8.90 7.14 -3.08
C ILE A 213 -10.00 6.16 -2.60
N VAL A 214 -10.78 6.54 -1.59
CA VAL A 214 -11.86 5.71 -1.05
C VAL A 214 -12.93 5.39 -2.11
N GLY A 215 -13.22 6.35 -2.98
CA GLY A 215 -14.19 6.17 -4.07
C GLY A 215 -13.74 5.22 -5.16
N HIS A 216 -12.43 5.06 -5.34
CA HIS A 216 -11.82 4.33 -6.47
C HIS A 216 -10.92 3.18 -6.03
N GLN A 217 -11.07 2.62 -4.82
CA GLN A 217 -10.25 1.49 -4.33
C GLN A 217 -10.23 0.27 -5.26
N LYS A 218 -11.25 0.12 -6.11
CA LYS A 218 -11.37 -0.96 -7.09
C LYS A 218 -10.93 -0.57 -8.50
N ASP A 219 -10.45 0.64 -8.68
CA ASP A 219 -9.97 1.20 -9.95
C ASP A 219 -8.46 1.49 -9.83
N PRO A 220 -7.61 0.50 -10.11
CA PRO A 220 -6.16 0.66 -9.99
C PRO A 220 -5.60 1.71 -10.97
N ASP A 221 -6.22 1.88 -12.13
CA ASP A 221 -5.77 2.85 -13.13
C ASP A 221 -6.00 4.26 -12.65
N TYR A 222 -7.14 4.53 -12.01
CA TYR A 222 -7.41 5.83 -11.40
C TYR A 222 -6.46 6.14 -10.22
N LEU A 223 -6.16 5.15 -9.38
CA LEU A 223 -5.20 5.35 -8.28
C LEU A 223 -3.78 5.64 -8.80
N LEU A 224 -3.35 4.97 -9.87
CA LEU A 224 -2.08 5.28 -10.55
C LEU A 224 -2.11 6.66 -11.21
N TYR A 225 -3.22 7.07 -11.80
CA TYR A 225 -3.42 8.42 -12.31
C TYR A 225 -3.25 9.47 -11.21
N LEU A 226 -3.79 9.26 -10.00
CA LEU A 226 -3.54 10.16 -8.86
C LEU A 226 -2.05 10.23 -8.49
N VAL A 227 -1.34 9.11 -8.48
CA VAL A 227 0.12 9.08 -8.25
C VAL A 227 0.85 9.94 -9.28
N GLU A 228 0.50 9.84 -10.56
CA GLU A 228 1.14 10.59 -11.63
C GLU A 228 0.89 12.08 -11.52
N GLU A 229 -0.35 12.47 -11.31
CA GLU A 229 -0.74 13.88 -11.18
C GLU A 229 -0.09 14.56 -9.96
N LEU A 230 -0.03 13.87 -8.82
CA LEU A 230 0.67 14.36 -7.64
C LEU A 230 2.19 14.44 -7.86
N ALA A 231 2.77 13.49 -8.59
CA ALA A 231 4.20 13.51 -8.95
C ALA A 231 4.55 14.68 -9.90
N GLU A 232 3.59 15.12 -10.72
CA GLU A 232 3.70 16.31 -11.58
C GLU A 232 3.45 17.63 -10.84
N SER A 233 3.38 17.60 -9.51
CA SER A 233 3.19 18.78 -8.66
C SER A 233 1.82 19.46 -8.76
N LYS A 234 0.76 18.70 -9.04
CA LYS A 234 -0.61 19.20 -8.94
C LYS A 234 -1.13 19.09 -7.50
N PHE A 235 -1.88 20.09 -7.08
CA PHE A 235 -2.67 19.98 -5.86
C PHE A 235 -3.85 19.02 -6.07
N PRO A 236 -4.30 18.29 -5.05
CA PRO A 236 -5.45 17.38 -5.19
C PRO A 236 -6.68 18.04 -5.83
N HIS A 237 -6.96 19.31 -5.54
CA HIS A 237 -8.09 20.05 -6.11
C HIS A 237 -7.89 20.47 -7.57
N GLU A 238 -6.67 20.45 -8.09
CA GLU A 238 -6.35 20.78 -9.50
C GLU A 238 -6.46 19.56 -10.41
N ILE A 239 -6.49 18.35 -9.82
CA ILE A 239 -6.67 17.11 -10.58
C ILE A 239 -8.12 17.05 -11.08
N PRO A 240 -8.36 16.86 -12.38
CA PRO A 240 -9.70 16.87 -12.96
C PRO A 240 -10.69 15.93 -12.26
N ASN A 241 -11.89 16.39 -12.03
CA ASN A 241 -13.04 15.68 -11.44
C ASN A 241 -12.88 15.28 -9.96
N THR A 242 -11.81 15.67 -9.28
CA THR A 242 -11.58 15.26 -7.88
C THR A 242 -12.61 15.87 -6.92
N PHE A 243 -13.09 17.09 -7.16
CA PHE A 243 -14.17 17.68 -6.38
C PHE A 243 -15.50 16.98 -6.58
N GLU A 244 -15.83 16.62 -7.81
CA GLU A 244 -17.06 15.90 -8.17
C GLU A 244 -17.09 14.53 -7.50
N PHE A 245 -15.98 13.81 -7.55
CA PHE A 245 -15.86 12.52 -6.86
C PHE A 245 -15.88 12.66 -5.33
N ALA A 246 -15.25 13.69 -4.78
CA ALA A 246 -15.32 13.99 -3.36
C ALA A 246 -16.75 14.34 -2.93
N GLN A 247 -17.52 15.09 -3.72
CA GLN A 247 -18.93 15.37 -3.45
C GLN A 247 -19.74 14.09 -3.33
N ILE A 248 -19.58 13.14 -4.24
CA ILE A 248 -20.26 11.83 -4.18
C ILE A 248 -19.95 11.11 -2.86
N GLN A 249 -18.72 11.17 -2.38
CA GLN A 249 -18.36 10.57 -1.08
C GLN A 249 -18.99 11.34 0.09
N VAL A 250 -19.03 12.67 0.05
CA VAL A 250 -19.69 13.49 1.07
C VAL A 250 -21.19 13.13 1.15
N GLU A 251 -21.85 12.92 0.02
CA GLU A 251 -23.25 12.51 0.00
C GLU A 251 -23.46 11.13 0.64
N LYS A 252 -22.60 10.15 0.32
CA LYS A 252 -22.62 8.82 0.97
C LYS A 252 -22.39 8.91 2.48
N LEU A 253 -21.45 9.77 2.93
CA LEU A 253 -21.19 10.01 4.33
C LEU A 253 -22.38 10.68 5.02
N SER A 254 -23.02 11.64 4.38
CA SER A 254 -24.24 12.29 4.90
C SER A 254 -25.35 11.27 5.13
N GLN A 255 -25.58 10.37 4.18
CA GLN A 255 -26.53 9.26 4.34
C GLN A 255 -26.14 8.32 5.49
N MET A 256 -24.85 8.01 5.64
CA MET A 256 -24.34 7.20 6.74
C MET A 256 -24.59 7.89 8.10
N ILE A 257 -24.30 9.19 8.21
CA ILE A 257 -24.56 9.98 9.41
C ILE A 257 -26.04 9.93 9.78
N ALA A 258 -26.94 10.09 8.80
CA ALA A 258 -28.38 10.00 9.04
C ALA A 258 -28.79 8.62 9.59
N LYS A 259 -28.27 7.53 9.03
CA LYS A 259 -28.48 6.16 9.52
C LYS A 259 -27.95 5.97 10.95
N VAL A 260 -26.75 6.49 11.22
CA VAL A 260 -26.16 6.40 12.58
C VAL A 260 -27.02 7.14 13.59
N LYS A 261 -27.52 8.34 13.28
CA LYS A 261 -28.42 9.11 14.19
C LYS A 261 -29.66 8.31 14.61
N VAL A 262 -30.21 7.51 13.68
CA VAL A 262 -31.42 6.70 13.96
C VAL A 262 -31.10 5.41 14.71
N GLY A 263 -30.00 4.73 14.35
CA GLY A 263 -29.67 3.40 14.85
C GLY A 263 -28.73 3.36 16.07
N LEU A 264 -28.14 4.50 16.43
CA LEU A 264 -27.19 4.62 17.52
C LEU A 264 -27.83 4.23 18.87
N LYS A 265 -27.15 3.33 19.59
CA LYS A 265 -27.44 2.94 20.96
C LYS A 265 -26.25 3.30 21.84
N THR A 266 -26.52 3.65 23.10
CA THR A 266 -25.48 4.00 24.06
C THR A 266 -25.53 3.15 25.29
N MET A 267 -24.39 2.90 25.88
CA MET A 267 -24.18 2.38 27.24
C MET A 267 -23.39 3.42 28.07
N LYS A 268 -23.02 3.08 29.30
CA LYS A 268 -22.28 4.00 30.17
C LYS A 268 -21.01 4.55 29.49
N ASN A 269 -20.20 3.68 28.90
CA ASN A 269 -18.85 4.02 28.42
C ASN A 269 -18.69 3.97 26.89
N LEU A 270 -19.68 3.46 26.15
CA LEU A 270 -19.57 3.34 24.68
C LEU A 270 -20.91 3.60 23.98
N GLY A 271 -20.80 4.08 22.72
CA GLY A 271 -21.85 4.05 21.73
C GLY A 271 -21.69 2.86 20.79
N TYR A 272 -22.80 2.28 20.32
CA TYR A 272 -22.73 1.14 19.41
C TYR A 272 -23.89 1.09 18.42
N MET A 273 -23.63 0.48 17.26
CA MET A 273 -24.64 0.30 16.21
C MET A 273 -24.35 -0.93 15.36
N GLU A 274 -25.40 -1.64 14.97
CA GLU A 274 -25.33 -2.63 13.89
C GLU A 274 -25.48 -1.95 12.54
N ILE A 275 -24.60 -2.28 11.60
CA ILE A 275 -24.60 -1.77 10.23
C ILE A 275 -25.05 -2.89 9.30
N THR A 276 -26.07 -2.63 8.50
CA THR A 276 -26.59 -3.59 7.52
C THR A 276 -25.91 -3.44 6.16
N ASP A 277 -25.55 -2.20 5.80
CA ASP A 277 -24.94 -1.88 4.49
C ASP A 277 -23.41 -2.03 4.51
N SER A 278 -22.72 -1.47 3.54
CA SER A 278 -21.26 -1.43 3.51
C SER A 278 -20.70 -0.49 4.59
N GLY A 279 -19.49 -0.74 5.10
CA GLY A 279 -18.70 0.27 5.77
C GLY A 279 -18.80 0.37 7.29
N ALA A 280 -18.80 -0.76 8.04
CA ALA A 280 -18.70 -0.70 9.51
C ALA A 280 -17.46 0.09 9.99
N SER A 281 -16.33 0.00 9.30
CA SER A 281 -15.12 0.77 9.60
C SER A 281 -15.28 2.29 9.37
N GLY A 282 -16.04 2.70 8.36
CA GLY A 282 -16.38 4.11 8.14
C GLY A 282 -17.42 4.63 9.13
N ALA A 283 -18.44 3.83 9.42
CA ALA A 283 -19.53 4.21 10.33
C ALA A 283 -19.07 4.40 11.79
N VAL A 284 -18.06 3.68 12.24
CA VAL A 284 -17.63 3.70 13.64
C VAL A 284 -17.14 5.07 14.11
N ASN A 285 -16.56 5.86 13.21
CA ASN A 285 -16.14 7.24 13.52
C ASN A 285 -17.36 8.14 13.82
N PHE A 286 -18.45 7.95 13.09
CA PHE A 286 -19.70 8.68 13.35
C PHE A 286 -20.42 8.17 14.59
N VAL A 287 -20.36 6.85 14.88
CA VAL A 287 -20.86 6.28 16.13
C VAL A 287 -20.11 6.90 17.32
N LEU A 288 -18.79 6.98 17.25
CA LEU A 288 -17.99 7.65 18.28
C LEU A 288 -18.39 9.11 18.43
N GLY A 289 -18.36 9.89 17.34
CA GLY A 289 -18.59 11.33 17.37
C GLY A 289 -20.02 11.72 17.81
N LEU A 290 -21.03 10.93 17.43
CA LEU A 290 -22.43 11.23 17.76
C LEU A 290 -22.89 10.67 19.10
N SER A 291 -22.19 9.69 19.65
CA SER A 291 -22.57 9.04 20.91
C SER A 291 -22.28 9.88 22.14
N GLY A 292 -21.35 10.83 22.07
CA GLY A 292 -20.82 11.55 23.23
C GLY A 292 -20.06 10.65 24.21
N LYS A 293 -19.57 9.50 23.74
CA LYS A 293 -18.81 8.51 24.54
C LYS A 293 -17.36 8.46 24.08
N ASP A 294 -16.49 7.94 24.95
CA ASP A 294 -15.07 7.77 24.61
C ASP A 294 -14.79 6.59 23.67
N VAL A 295 -15.78 5.71 23.47
CA VAL A 295 -15.63 4.55 22.57
C VAL A 295 -16.84 4.41 21.66
N GLY A 296 -16.59 4.23 20.37
CA GLY A 296 -17.58 3.87 19.36
C GLY A 296 -17.37 2.43 18.88
N VAL A 297 -18.47 1.71 18.67
CA VAL A 297 -18.50 0.33 18.17
C VAL A 297 -19.48 0.22 17.02
N ALA A 298 -19.02 -0.13 15.84
CA ALA A 298 -19.87 -0.49 14.71
C ALA A 298 -19.64 -1.96 14.36
N TYR A 299 -20.70 -2.72 14.10
CA TYR A 299 -20.56 -4.13 13.76
C TYR A 299 -21.50 -4.51 12.62
N LYS A 300 -21.04 -5.44 11.78
CA LYS A 300 -21.76 -5.93 10.61
C LYS A 300 -21.76 -7.45 10.59
N GLU A 301 -22.94 -8.03 10.36
CA GLU A 301 -23.07 -9.47 10.21
C GLU A 301 -22.39 -9.94 8.90
N ARG A 302 -21.64 -11.03 9.00
CA ARG A 302 -21.13 -11.83 7.88
C ARG A 302 -21.93 -13.12 7.86
N ILE A 303 -23.07 -13.07 7.16
CA ILE A 303 -24.10 -14.13 7.17
C ILE A 303 -23.50 -15.50 6.82
N ASP A 304 -22.69 -15.55 5.75
CA ASP A 304 -22.08 -16.79 5.24
C ASP A 304 -21.12 -17.47 6.23
N HIS A 305 -20.68 -16.71 7.25
CA HIS A 305 -19.70 -17.18 8.24
C HIS A 305 -20.26 -17.30 9.66
N GLY A 306 -21.50 -16.87 9.89
CA GLY A 306 -22.13 -16.89 11.21
C GLY A 306 -21.42 -16.01 12.26
N ILE A 307 -20.79 -14.92 11.82
CA ILE A 307 -19.97 -14.01 12.63
C ILE A 307 -20.37 -12.56 12.43
N TYR A 308 -19.92 -11.71 13.36
CA TYR A 308 -19.89 -10.25 13.18
C TYR A 308 -18.46 -9.76 12.99
N ALA A 309 -18.25 -8.94 11.97
CA ALA A 309 -17.07 -8.08 11.86
C ALA A 309 -17.34 -6.80 12.65
N VAL A 310 -16.46 -6.49 13.60
CA VAL A 310 -16.59 -5.39 14.56
C VAL A 310 -15.46 -4.39 14.34
N SER A 311 -15.81 -3.11 14.21
CA SER A 311 -14.86 -1.99 14.20
C SER A 311 -15.05 -1.16 15.45
N ILE A 312 -13.94 -0.76 16.08
CA ILE A 312 -13.94 -0.04 17.35
C ILE A 312 -13.00 1.15 17.25
N ARG A 313 -13.46 2.29 17.74
CA ARG A 313 -12.65 3.52 17.81
C ARG A 313 -12.74 4.13 19.19
N GLY A 314 -11.62 4.66 19.67
CA GLY A 314 -11.53 5.42 20.92
C GLY A 314 -11.27 6.91 20.63
N SER A 315 -11.80 7.77 21.51
CA SER A 315 -11.47 9.20 21.49
C SER A 315 -9.99 9.44 21.79
N LYS A 316 -9.46 10.61 21.39
CA LYS A 316 -8.08 11.00 21.72
C LYS A 316 -7.85 11.07 23.25
N SER A 317 -8.88 11.37 24.04
CA SER A 317 -8.84 11.44 25.49
C SER A 317 -8.83 10.08 26.21
N LEU A 318 -9.24 9.02 25.52
CA LEU A 318 -9.27 7.66 26.11
C LEU A 318 -7.85 7.23 26.50
N LYS A 319 -7.64 6.89 27.77
CA LYS A 319 -6.31 6.45 28.27
C LYS A 319 -6.09 4.93 28.10
N THR A 320 -7.15 4.20 27.86
CA THR A 320 -7.14 2.74 27.77
C THR A 320 -6.69 2.25 26.40
N HIS A 321 -5.86 1.23 26.35
CA HIS A 321 -5.42 0.58 25.11
C HIS A 321 -6.47 -0.41 24.63
N LEU A 322 -7.33 0.01 23.68
CA LEU A 322 -8.44 -0.80 23.17
C LEU A 322 -8.01 -2.14 22.57
N GLY A 323 -6.95 -2.12 21.75
CA GLY A 323 -6.49 -3.34 21.06
C GLY A 323 -6.17 -4.49 22.01
N LYS A 324 -5.59 -4.22 23.19
CA LYS A 324 -5.29 -5.24 24.22
C LYS A 324 -6.58 -5.81 24.83
N ILE A 325 -7.54 -4.95 25.19
CA ILE A 325 -8.83 -5.38 25.75
C ILE A 325 -9.60 -6.22 24.73
N VAL A 326 -9.67 -5.73 23.49
CA VAL A 326 -10.41 -6.39 22.41
C VAL A 326 -9.81 -7.74 22.06
N ASN A 327 -8.46 -7.85 22.05
CA ASN A 327 -7.78 -9.11 21.80
C ASN A 327 -8.18 -10.19 22.81
N VAL A 328 -8.06 -9.90 24.10
CA VAL A 328 -8.43 -10.83 25.18
C VAL A 328 -9.91 -11.18 25.11
N LEU A 329 -10.78 -10.16 25.05
CA LEU A 329 -12.23 -10.37 25.10
C LEU A 329 -12.76 -11.13 23.88
N ALA A 330 -12.24 -10.85 22.68
CA ALA A 330 -12.65 -11.57 21.47
C ALA A 330 -12.22 -13.04 21.54
N THR A 331 -11.00 -13.31 22.01
CA THR A 331 -10.48 -14.69 22.17
C THR A 331 -11.30 -15.48 23.20
N ASP A 332 -11.61 -14.89 24.34
CA ASP A 332 -12.43 -15.51 25.40
C ASP A 332 -13.85 -15.88 24.92
N LEU A 333 -14.36 -15.17 23.93
CA LEU A 333 -15.68 -15.43 23.33
C LEU A 333 -15.63 -16.33 22.08
N GLY A 334 -14.46 -16.92 21.79
CA GLY A 334 -14.28 -17.81 20.64
C GLY A 334 -14.12 -17.11 19.28
N GLY A 335 -13.79 -15.83 19.32
CA GLY A 335 -13.47 -15.02 18.15
C GLY A 335 -11.99 -14.66 18.06
N SER A 336 -11.69 -13.59 17.37
CA SER A 336 -10.36 -12.98 17.28
C SER A 336 -10.46 -11.47 17.18
N GLY A 337 -9.46 -10.75 17.64
CA GLY A 337 -9.46 -9.29 17.57
C GLY A 337 -8.15 -8.69 18.05
N GLY A 338 -8.04 -7.37 17.95
CA GLY A 338 -6.86 -6.62 18.34
C GLY A 338 -6.71 -5.34 17.52
N GLY A 339 -5.54 -4.74 17.56
CA GLY A 339 -5.19 -3.50 16.88
C GLY A 339 -4.50 -2.51 17.82
N HIS A 340 -4.57 -1.25 17.42
CA HIS A 340 -3.94 -0.15 18.13
C HIS A 340 -4.70 0.29 19.38
N ASP A 341 -4.14 1.26 20.09
CA ASP A 341 -4.72 1.79 21.33
C ASP A 341 -6.08 2.50 21.11
N LYS A 342 -6.30 3.15 19.95
CA LYS A 342 -7.52 3.90 19.61
C LYS A 342 -8.30 3.32 18.42
N ALA A 343 -7.72 2.39 17.69
CA ALA A 343 -8.33 1.80 16.49
C ALA A 343 -8.11 0.29 16.49
N CYS A 344 -9.18 -0.48 16.60
CA CYS A 344 -9.09 -1.93 16.61
C CYS A 344 -10.32 -2.58 15.98
N GLY A 345 -10.20 -3.86 15.69
CA GLY A 345 -11.26 -4.67 15.12
C GLY A 345 -11.39 -6.03 15.78
N ALA A 346 -12.51 -6.68 15.56
CA ALA A 346 -12.73 -8.05 16.02
C ALA A 346 -13.65 -8.82 15.08
N VAL A 347 -13.50 -10.13 15.12
CA VAL A 347 -14.45 -11.09 14.55
C VAL A 347 -15.07 -11.86 15.71
N ILE A 348 -16.38 -11.76 15.86
CA ILE A 348 -17.12 -12.31 17.01
C ILE A 348 -18.20 -13.26 16.51
N PRO A 349 -18.33 -14.49 17.08
CA PRO A 349 -19.44 -15.40 16.79
C PRO A 349 -20.80 -14.72 16.96
N LYS A 350 -21.74 -14.93 16.04
CA LYS A 350 -23.04 -14.25 16.01
C LYS A 350 -23.76 -14.31 17.35
N ALA A 351 -23.78 -15.47 18.00
CA ALA A 351 -24.43 -15.69 19.31
C ALA A 351 -23.76 -14.89 20.44
N LYS A 352 -22.54 -14.37 20.26
CA LYS A 352 -21.75 -13.73 21.31
C LYS A 352 -21.65 -12.21 21.20
N ILE A 353 -22.17 -11.58 20.14
CA ILE A 353 -22.00 -10.14 19.91
C ILE A 353 -22.55 -9.27 21.04
N LYS A 354 -23.73 -9.58 21.56
CA LYS A 354 -24.34 -8.84 22.68
C LYS A 354 -23.49 -8.93 23.94
N THR A 355 -22.96 -10.13 24.23
CA THR A 355 -22.03 -10.36 25.34
C THR A 355 -20.75 -9.56 25.17
N PHE A 356 -20.17 -9.59 23.97
CA PHE A 356 -18.96 -8.82 23.64
C PHE A 356 -19.16 -7.32 23.94
N ILE A 357 -20.22 -6.70 23.43
CA ILE A 357 -20.50 -5.27 23.64
C ILE A 357 -20.69 -4.96 25.14
N LYS A 358 -21.41 -5.81 25.88
CA LYS A 358 -21.65 -5.63 27.31
C LYS A 358 -20.36 -5.73 28.13
N GLU A 359 -19.52 -6.74 27.85
CA GLU A 359 -18.28 -6.94 28.59
C GLU A 359 -17.23 -5.88 28.21
N LEU A 360 -17.19 -5.45 26.93
CA LEU A 360 -16.36 -4.32 26.52
C LEU A 360 -16.72 -3.06 27.30
N ASN A 361 -18.03 -2.72 27.39
CA ASN A 361 -18.50 -1.59 28.18
C ASN A 361 -18.06 -1.63 29.64
N LYS A 362 -18.03 -2.81 30.26
CA LYS A 362 -17.57 -2.98 31.66
C LYS A 362 -16.06 -2.76 31.80
N LYS A 363 -15.25 -3.21 30.81
CA LYS A 363 -13.78 -3.09 30.84
C LYS A 363 -13.28 -1.69 30.54
N LEU A 364 -14.14 -0.77 30.13
CA LEU A 364 -13.85 0.64 29.83
C LEU A 364 -14.07 1.57 31.05
N ASN A 365 -14.18 1.05 32.24
CA ASN A 365 -14.33 1.84 33.47
C ASN A 365 -13.02 2.45 33.89
#